data_0ab7e69681ddef4b6ced7faec4d107e6
#
_entry.id   0ab7e69681ddef4b6ced7faec4d107e6
#
_cell.length_a   1.000
_cell.length_b   1.000
_cell.length_c   1.000
_cell.angle_alpha   90.00
_cell.angle_beta   90.00
_cell.angle_gamma   90.00
#
_symmetry.space_group_name_H-M   'P 1'
#
loop_
_entity.id
_entity.type
_entity.pdbx_description
1 polymer ?
#
loop_
_entity_poly.entity_id
_entity_poly.type
_entity_poly.pdbx_seq_one_letter_code
_entity_poly.pdbx_strand_id
1 'polypeptide(L)'
;MLAAFVTIKVKPGSEADFEKTAKELVAKVQASEPGCKLYELSRSDQPHTYHFMERYVDQDAVATHRATEHYKSLGRQMGQYMDGAPVIIRLTEV
;
A
#
# COMPACT_ATOMS: atom_id res chain seq x y z
N MET A 1 -8.47 13.10 -9.99
CA MET A 1 -7.82 11.84 -9.57
C MET A 1 -8.35 11.39 -8.22
N LEU A 2 -8.23 10.11 -7.95
CA LEU A 2 -8.53 9.54 -6.64
C LEU A 2 -7.22 9.29 -5.91
N ALA A 3 -7.24 9.36 -4.57
CA ALA A 3 -6.08 9.09 -3.76
C ALA A 3 -6.47 8.26 -2.54
N ALA A 4 -5.48 7.62 -1.93
CA ALA A 4 -5.65 6.93 -0.67
C ALA A 4 -4.44 7.21 0.22
N PHE A 5 -4.71 7.42 1.50
CA PHE A 5 -3.69 7.49 2.54
C PHE A 5 -3.94 6.34 3.49
N VAL A 6 -3.00 5.41 3.54
CA VAL A 6 -3.17 4.17 4.29
C VAL A 6 -2.21 4.14 5.46
N THR A 7 -2.74 3.91 6.66
CA THR A 7 -1.92 3.76 7.87
C THR A 7 -1.85 2.29 8.26
N ILE A 8 -0.63 1.79 8.44
CA ILE A 8 -0.37 0.40 8.78
C ILE A 8 0.46 0.34 10.06
N LYS A 9 0.00 -0.45 11.01
CA LYS A 9 0.75 -0.80 12.20
C LYS A 9 1.38 -2.17 11.99
N VAL A 10 2.67 -2.29 12.30
CA VAL A 10 3.43 -3.53 12.13
C VAL A 10 3.78 -4.09 13.49
N LYS A 11 3.76 -5.40 13.61
CA LYS A 11 4.14 -6.10 14.84
C LYS A 11 5.59 -5.78 15.19
N PRO A 12 5.90 -5.44 16.46
CA PRO A 12 7.28 -5.22 16.88
C PRO A 12 8.17 -6.42 16.49
N GLY A 13 9.28 -6.11 15.83
CA GLY A 13 10.22 -7.14 15.33
C GLY A 13 9.95 -7.61 13.91
N SER A 14 8.82 -7.24 13.31
CA SER A 14 8.46 -7.64 11.94
C SER A 14 8.72 -6.55 10.91
N GLU A 15 9.32 -5.43 11.31
CA GLU A 15 9.49 -4.27 10.44
C GLU A 15 10.31 -4.58 9.19
N ALA A 16 11.43 -5.29 9.33
CA ALA A 16 12.29 -5.61 8.19
C ALA A 16 11.58 -6.50 7.17
N ASP A 17 10.85 -7.51 7.63
CA ASP A 17 10.09 -8.41 6.75
C ASP A 17 8.94 -7.68 6.08
N PHE A 18 8.24 -6.83 6.83
CA PHE A 18 7.16 -6.01 6.27
C PHE A 18 7.70 -5.09 5.17
N GLU A 19 8.80 -4.38 5.44
CA GLU A 19 9.38 -3.45 4.47
C GLU A 19 9.81 -4.16 3.20
N LYS A 20 10.42 -5.34 3.33
CA LYS A 20 10.85 -6.12 2.17
C LYS A 20 9.66 -6.47 1.28
N THR A 21 8.60 -7.02 1.86
CA THR A 21 7.40 -7.42 1.12
C THR A 21 6.68 -6.21 0.52
N ALA A 22 6.54 -5.15 1.31
CA ALA A 22 5.87 -3.93 0.85
C ALA A 22 6.63 -3.26 -0.30
N LYS A 23 7.96 -3.26 -0.27
CA LYS A 23 8.78 -2.73 -1.37
C LYS A 23 8.63 -3.54 -2.64
N GLU A 24 8.46 -4.86 -2.55
CA GLU A 24 8.16 -5.69 -3.71
C GLU A 24 6.83 -5.28 -4.34
N LEU A 25 5.82 -5.02 -3.51
CA LEU A 25 4.52 -4.56 -4.00
C LEU A 25 4.65 -3.20 -4.70
N VAL A 26 5.35 -2.26 -4.08
CA VAL A 26 5.59 -0.94 -4.68
C VAL A 26 6.23 -1.08 -6.06
N ALA A 27 7.26 -1.90 -6.18
CA ALA A 27 7.97 -2.09 -7.45
C ALA A 27 7.05 -2.66 -8.53
N LYS A 28 6.22 -3.64 -8.18
CA LYS A 28 5.30 -4.26 -9.15
C LYS A 28 4.19 -3.30 -9.58
N VAL A 29 3.66 -2.51 -8.68
CA VAL A 29 2.66 -1.49 -9.01
C VAL A 29 3.26 -0.46 -9.97
N GLN A 30 4.44 0.06 -9.65
CA GLN A 30 5.10 1.07 -10.49
C GLN A 30 5.44 0.53 -11.87
N ALA A 31 5.75 -0.76 -11.99
CA ALA A 31 6.14 -1.37 -13.25
C ALA A 31 4.95 -1.73 -14.16
N SER A 32 3.77 -2.03 -13.60
CA SER A 32 2.71 -2.69 -14.36
C SER A 32 1.34 -2.02 -14.29
N GLU A 33 1.17 -0.95 -13.49
CA GLU A 33 -0.13 -0.29 -13.33
C GLU A 33 -0.07 1.17 -13.80
N PRO A 34 -0.26 1.42 -15.10
CA PRO A 34 -0.14 2.79 -15.64
C PRO A 34 -1.20 3.75 -15.11
N GLY A 35 -2.33 3.26 -14.63
CA GLY A 35 -3.37 4.08 -14.03
C GLY A 35 -3.07 4.50 -12.59
N CYS A 36 -2.07 3.91 -11.95
CA CYS A 36 -1.60 4.30 -10.63
C CYS A 36 -0.45 5.30 -10.78
N LYS A 37 -0.68 6.56 -10.39
CA LYS A 37 0.27 7.65 -10.61
C LYS A 37 1.21 7.89 -9.45
N LEU A 38 0.86 7.40 -8.27
CA LEU A 38 1.70 7.45 -7.09
C LEU A 38 1.44 6.19 -6.28
N TYR A 39 2.50 5.52 -5.87
CA TYR A 39 2.41 4.39 -4.96
C TYR A 39 3.69 4.35 -4.16
N GLU A 40 3.67 4.93 -2.97
CA GLU A 40 4.87 5.11 -2.14
C GLU A 40 4.64 4.60 -0.74
N LEU A 41 5.65 3.92 -0.20
CA LEU A 41 5.68 3.50 1.20
C LEU A 41 6.59 4.45 1.97
N SER A 42 6.09 4.96 3.10
CA SER A 42 6.87 5.81 4.00
C SER A 42 6.81 5.27 5.43
N ARG A 43 7.91 5.43 6.14
CA ARG A 43 7.96 5.11 7.56
C ARG A 43 7.59 6.36 8.34
N SER A 44 6.67 6.21 9.30
CA SER A 44 6.29 7.28 10.23
C SER A 44 7.40 7.50 11.26
N ASP A 45 7.39 8.68 11.91
CA ASP A 45 8.18 8.92 13.12
C ASP A 45 7.59 8.22 14.35
N GLN A 46 6.35 7.72 14.26
CA GLN A 46 5.75 6.88 15.30
C GLN A 46 6.28 5.46 15.18
N PRO A 47 6.56 4.76 16.32
CA PRO A 47 7.08 3.38 16.26
C PRO A 47 6.14 2.44 15.51
N HIS A 48 6.73 1.51 14.73
CA HIS A 48 6.02 0.42 14.06
C HIS A 48 4.90 0.87 13.12
N THR A 49 4.97 2.10 12.63
CA THR A 49 3.90 2.71 11.84
C THR A 49 4.40 3.10 10.46
N TYR A 50 3.64 2.74 9.43
CA TYR A 50 3.94 3.01 8.03
C TYR A 50 2.73 3.60 7.34
N HIS A 51 2.99 4.29 6.22
CA HIS A 51 1.92 4.83 5.38
C HIS A 51 2.20 4.51 3.93
N PHE A 52 1.14 4.09 3.22
CA PHE A 52 1.13 4.14 1.77
C PHE A 52 0.45 5.44 1.34
N MET A 53 1.03 6.10 0.35
CA MET A 53 0.40 7.21 -0.34
C MET A 53 0.16 6.79 -1.77
N GLU A 54 -1.10 6.87 -2.22
CA GLU A 54 -1.54 6.31 -3.49
C GLU A 54 -2.34 7.32 -4.28
N ARG A 55 -2.16 7.31 -5.60
CA ARG A 55 -2.91 8.17 -6.51
C ARG A 55 -3.27 7.39 -7.76
N TYR A 56 -4.53 7.49 -8.17
CA TYR A 56 -5.06 6.76 -9.33
C TYR A 56 -5.79 7.71 -10.25
N VAL A 57 -5.73 7.44 -11.56
CA VAL A 57 -6.40 8.30 -12.55
C VAL A 57 -7.93 8.27 -12.39
N ASP A 58 -8.50 7.12 -12.03
CA ASP A 58 -9.94 6.94 -11.89
C ASP A 58 -10.27 5.68 -11.07
N GLN A 59 -11.55 5.41 -10.91
CA GLN A 59 -12.03 4.24 -10.15
C GLN A 59 -11.64 2.92 -10.83
N ASP A 60 -11.58 2.87 -12.16
CA ASP A 60 -11.18 1.67 -12.88
C ASP A 60 -9.74 1.30 -12.54
N ALA A 61 -8.87 2.29 -12.39
CA ALA A 61 -7.48 2.05 -11.99
C ALA A 61 -7.38 1.49 -10.57
N VAL A 62 -8.23 1.95 -9.65
CA VAL A 62 -8.32 1.39 -8.29
C VAL A 62 -8.79 -0.07 -8.35
N ALA A 63 -9.82 -0.36 -9.13
CA ALA A 63 -10.34 -1.71 -9.28
C ALA A 63 -9.28 -2.63 -9.90
N THR A 64 -8.58 -2.16 -10.92
CA THR A 64 -7.48 -2.91 -11.55
C THR A 64 -6.39 -3.25 -10.53
N HIS A 65 -5.97 -2.27 -9.73
CA HIS A 65 -4.95 -2.47 -8.69
C HIS A 65 -5.35 -3.61 -7.76
N ARG A 66 -6.59 -3.59 -7.25
CA ARG A 66 -7.09 -4.59 -6.31
C ARG A 66 -7.26 -5.97 -6.91
N ALA A 67 -7.43 -6.05 -8.22
CA ALA A 67 -7.60 -7.31 -8.93
C ALA A 67 -6.27 -7.96 -9.33
N THR A 68 -5.15 -7.26 -9.19
CA THR A 68 -3.84 -7.81 -9.58
C THR A 68 -3.42 -8.95 -8.66
N GLU A 69 -2.66 -9.90 -9.24
CA GLU A 69 -2.10 -11.00 -8.46
C GLU A 69 -1.09 -10.49 -7.43
N HIS A 70 -0.28 -9.49 -7.78
CA HIS A 70 0.70 -8.96 -6.85
C HIS A 70 0.04 -8.29 -5.64
N TYR A 71 -1.07 -7.57 -5.82
CA TYR A 71 -1.79 -6.99 -4.69
C TYR A 71 -2.32 -8.09 -3.76
N LYS A 72 -2.96 -9.10 -4.32
CA LYS A 72 -3.54 -10.20 -3.53
C LYS A 72 -2.48 -11.01 -2.80
N SER A 73 -1.43 -11.40 -3.50
CA SER A 73 -0.37 -12.26 -2.96
C SER A 73 0.49 -11.54 -1.94
N LEU A 74 1.04 -10.38 -2.31
CA LEU A 74 1.92 -9.62 -1.42
C LEU A 74 1.13 -8.96 -0.30
N GLY A 75 -0.12 -8.56 -0.56
CA GLY A 75 -1.01 -8.05 0.48
C GLY A 75 -1.28 -9.07 1.58
N ARG A 76 -1.54 -10.32 1.19
CA ARG A 76 -1.71 -11.42 2.14
C ARG A 76 -0.44 -11.65 2.96
N GLN A 77 0.70 -11.62 2.30
CA GLN A 77 2.00 -11.79 2.94
C GLN A 77 2.29 -10.65 3.93
N MET A 78 2.00 -9.41 3.56
CA MET A 78 2.12 -8.26 4.45
C MET A 78 1.25 -8.41 5.70
N GLY A 79 0.06 -8.98 5.53
CA GLY A 79 -0.89 -9.19 6.63
C GLY A 79 -0.31 -9.99 7.79
N GLN A 80 0.64 -10.88 7.53
CA GLN A 80 1.30 -11.67 8.57
C GLN A 80 2.11 -10.80 9.54
N TYR A 81 2.60 -9.66 9.06
CA TYR A 81 3.44 -8.75 9.82
C TYR A 81 2.67 -7.58 10.43
N MET A 82 1.40 -7.43 10.05
CA MET A 82 0.58 -6.29 10.47
C MET A 82 -0.07 -6.55 11.83
N ASP A 83 -0.14 -5.49 12.62
CA ASP A 83 -0.84 -5.48 13.89
C ASP A 83 -2.20 -4.81 13.68
N GLY A 84 -3.18 -5.63 13.33
CA GLY A 84 -4.53 -5.18 13.02
C GLY A 84 -4.71 -4.77 11.55
N ALA A 85 -5.92 -4.36 11.22
CA ALA A 85 -6.30 -3.97 9.88
C ALA A 85 -5.76 -2.59 9.52
N PRO A 86 -5.43 -2.33 8.25
CA PRO A 86 -5.02 -1.00 7.82
C PRO A 86 -6.16 0.01 7.94
N VAL A 87 -5.83 1.25 8.23
CA VAL A 87 -6.79 2.36 8.20
C VAL A 87 -6.62 3.07 6.86
N ILE A 88 -7.69 3.10 6.08
CA ILE A 88 -7.66 3.67 4.72
C ILE A 88 -8.50 4.95 4.70
N ILE A 89 -7.86 6.05 4.34
CA ILE A 89 -8.55 7.32 4.08
C ILE A 89 -8.60 7.50 2.58
N ARG A 90 -9.81 7.56 2.02
CA ARG A 90 -10.02 7.75 0.58
C ARG A 90 -10.25 9.23 0.31
N LEU A 91 -9.59 9.73 -0.73
CA LEU A 91 -9.59 11.14 -1.08
C LEU A 91 -9.96 11.32 -2.55
N THR A 92 -10.69 12.38 -2.84
CA THR A 92 -11.01 12.78 -4.21
C THR A 92 -10.40 14.16 -4.45
N GLU A 93 -9.62 14.28 -5.51
CA GLU A 93 -9.01 15.55 -5.90
C GLU A 93 -10.10 16.58 -6.24
N VAL A 94 -9.91 17.80 -5.82
CA VAL A 94 -10.81 18.92 -6.11
C VAL A 94 -10.20 19.88 -7.13
#